data_2141cebdebf3a5fc650cd5730fe0448f
#
_entry.id   2141cebdebf3a5fc650cd5730fe0448f
#
_cell.length_a   1.000
_cell.length_b   1.000
_cell.length_c   1.000
_cell.angle_alpha   90.00
_cell.angle_beta   90.00
_cell.angle_gamma   90.00
#
_symmetry.space_group_name_H-M   'P 1'
#
loop_
_entity.id
_entity.type
_entity.pdbx_description
1 polymer ?
#
loop_
_entity_poly.entity_id
_entity_poly.type
_entity_poly.pdbx_seq_one_letter_code
_entity_poly.pdbx_strand_id
1 'polypeptide(L)'
;MKDIQRKTFVVSLAAVAAVGFSACSSNKSESAQQTSASPATSTAAPASPSAAMAGPSSDLIGGGCADYAALHPNGPASVTGMAQDPVATAASNNPLLSTLTAALSGKLNPNVNLVDTLNSGQYTVFAPTNAAFDKLPAGTIDELKTNSEMLKSILTYHVVQEQESPNTVDGTHKTLQGADVKVAGQGNGLKVNDAGLVCGGVHTANATVYMIDTVLMPPSQ
;
A
#
# COMPACT_ATOMS: atom_id res chain seq x y z
N MET A 1 37.00 34.04 -4.00
CA MET A 1 36.47 35.40 -3.88
C MET A 1 35.15 35.45 -4.61
N LYS A 2 34.10 35.85 -3.92
CA LYS A 2 32.66 36.01 -4.27
C LYS A 2 31.78 34.88 -3.72
N ASP A 3 30.88 35.13 -2.96
CA ASP A 3 30.17 36.10 -2.15
C ASP A 3 28.99 35.31 -1.59
N ILE A 4 28.97 35.25 -0.29
CA ILE A 4 27.92 34.67 0.53
C ILE A 4 26.72 35.64 0.52
N GLN A 5 25.60 35.27 -0.06
CA GLN A 5 24.33 35.98 0.11
C GLN A 5 23.45 35.23 1.17
N ARG A 6 23.54 35.72 2.38
CA ARG A 6 22.58 35.42 3.43
C ARG A 6 21.29 36.20 3.14
N LYS A 7 20.19 35.49 2.96
CA LYS A 7 18.85 36.08 3.03
C LYS A 7 18.20 35.68 4.35
N THR A 8 18.23 36.59 5.27
CA THR A 8 17.41 36.67 6.48
C THR A 8 15.96 36.86 6.08
N PHE A 9 15.05 35.96 6.53
CA PHE A 9 13.63 36.23 6.52
C PHE A 9 13.13 36.45 7.92
N VAL A 10 12.49 37.61 8.04
CA VAL A 10 11.95 38.25 9.23
C VAL A 10 10.71 37.50 9.70
N VAL A 11 10.68 37.27 11.00
CA VAL A 11 9.55 36.81 11.80
C VAL A 11 8.48 37.90 11.83
N SER A 12 7.25 37.57 11.52
CA SER A 12 6.07 38.39 11.88
C SER A 12 5.13 37.57 12.75
N LEU A 13 5.12 37.96 13.99
CA LEU A 13 4.14 37.56 15.02
C LEU A 13 2.86 38.39 14.81
N ALA A 14 1.71 37.75 14.75
CA ALA A 14 0.42 38.41 14.96
C ALA A 14 -0.46 37.52 15.85
N ALA A 15 -0.67 37.97 17.04
CA ALA A 15 -1.63 37.49 18.02
C ALA A 15 -2.95 38.28 17.91
N VAL A 16 -4.09 37.59 17.93
CA VAL A 16 -5.41 38.14 18.34
C VAL A 16 -6.23 36.99 18.90
N ALA A 17 -6.40 36.83 20.17
CA ALA A 17 -7.45 37.30 21.08
C ALA A 17 -8.80 36.55 20.95
N ALA A 18 -9.15 35.97 22.08
CA ALA A 18 -10.31 35.23 22.53
C ALA A 18 -11.65 36.00 22.42
N VAL A 19 -12.75 35.28 22.24
CA VAL A 19 -14.04 35.59 22.90
C VAL A 19 -14.77 34.30 23.23
N GLY A 20 -15.05 34.08 24.48
CA GLY A 20 -15.88 33.03 25.00
C GLY A 20 -17.37 33.40 24.93
N PHE A 21 -18.21 32.36 24.90
CA PHE A 21 -19.59 32.47 25.38
C PHE A 21 -19.98 31.18 26.11
N SER A 22 -20.20 31.39 27.39
CA SER A 22 -20.87 30.54 28.35
C SER A 22 -22.38 30.59 28.12
N ALA A 23 -23.07 29.47 28.15
CA ALA A 23 -24.47 29.43 28.56
C ALA A 23 -24.80 28.03 29.13
N CYS A 24 -24.85 27.99 30.43
CA CYS A 24 -25.58 27.00 31.22
C CYS A 24 -27.08 27.19 31.03
N SER A 25 -27.84 26.13 30.90
CA SER A 25 -29.22 26.13 31.36
C SER A 25 -29.58 24.75 31.90
N SER A 26 -29.65 24.74 33.21
CA SER A 26 -30.28 23.67 34.00
C SER A 26 -31.79 23.80 33.87
N ASN A 27 -32.49 22.71 33.70
CA ASN A 27 -33.87 22.63 34.22
C ASN A 27 -34.15 21.22 34.76
N LYS A 28 -34.47 21.26 36.04
CA LYS A 28 -34.92 20.18 36.95
C LYS A 28 -36.42 20.34 37.12
N SER A 29 -37.17 19.23 37.07
CA SER A 29 -38.39 18.93 37.82
C SER A 29 -38.98 17.65 37.22
N GLU A 30 -38.95 16.59 37.88
CA GLU A 30 -39.76 16.03 38.98
C GLU A 30 -41.15 15.54 38.58
N SER A 31 -41.30 14.25 38.78
CA SER A 31 -42.38 13.50 39.44
C SER A 31 -43.56 12.98 38.65
N ALA A 32 -43.65 11.67 38.72
CA ALA A 32 -44.79 10.83 39.16
C ALA A 32 -45.74 10.21 38.12
N GLN A 33 -45.73 8.91 38.23
CA GLN A 33 -46.83 7.94 38.40
C GLN A 33 -47.51 7.32 37.18
N GLN A 34 -47.15 6.01 37.03
CA GLN A 34 -47.93 4.80 37.00
C GLN A 34 -49.21 4.79 36.14
N THR A 35 -49.27 3.89 35.17
CA THR A 35 -50.15 2.71 35.18
C THR A 35 -49.96 1.86 33.91
N SER A 36 -49.78 0.57 34.13
CA SER A 36 -50.20 -0.66 33.42
C SER A 36 -50.72 -0.58 31.98
N ALA A 37 -50.12 -1.36 31.09
CA ALA A 37 -50.66 -2.53 30.40
C ALA A 37 -49.84 -2.95 29.19
N SER A 38 -49.54 -4.21 29.12
CA SER A 38 -48.94 -5.02 28.02
C SER A 38 -49.86 -5.14 26.80
N PRO A 39 -49.43 -5.88 25.77
CA PRO A 39 -48.21 -5.87 24.97
C PRO A 39 -48.50 -5.54 23.51
N ALA A 40 -47.68 -4.80 22.86
CA ALA A 40 -47.73 -4.68 21.40
C ALA A 40 -46.50 -5.36 20.83
N THR A 41 -46.73 -6.39 20.11
CA THR A 41 -45.83 -7.13 19.23
C THR A 41 -45.05 -6.14 18.35
N SER A 42 -43.80 -5.89 18.72
CA SER A 42 -42.88 -5.10 17.90
C SER A 42 -42.33 -6.01 16.82
N THR A 43 -42.94 -5.94 15.65
CA THR A 43 -42.38 -6.47 14.41
C THR A 43 -41.02 -5.80 14.21
N ALA A 44 -39.95 -6.56 14.43
CA ALA A 44 -38.61 -6.16 14.14
C ALA A 44 -38.51 -5.87 12.61
N ALA A 45 -38.37 -4.63 12.24
CA ALA A 45 -37.92 -4.25 10.90
C ALA A 45 -36.55 -4.91 10.66
N PRO A 46 -36.33 -5.48 9.47
CA PRO A 46 -35.00 -5.99 9.15
C PRO A 46 -34.04 -4.82 9.19
N ALA A 47 -33.07 -4.90 10.08
CA ALA A 47 -31.93 -3.99 10.08
C ALA A 47 -31.31 -4.06 8.68
N SER A 48 -31.34 -2.95 7.97
CA SER A 48 -30.52 -2.76 6.77
C SER A 48 -29.09 -3.16 7.12
N PRO A 49 -28.42 -3.95 6.29
CA PRO A 49 -27.01 -4.20 6.51
C PRO A 49 -26.31 -2.85 6.49
N SER A 50 -25.82 -2.45 7.66
CA SER A 50 -24.88 -1.34 7.78
C SER A 50 -23.81 -1.62 6.74
N ALA A 51 -23.61 -0.69 5.80
CA ALA A 51 -22.50 -0.75 4.88
C ALA A 51 -21.24 -0.88 5.74
N ALA A 52 -20.75 -2.10 5.88
CA ALA A 52 -19.46 -2.36 6.47
C ALA A 52 -18.50 -1.53 5.65
N MET A 53 -17.83 -0.57 6.26
CA MET A 53 -16.70 0.08 5.65
C MET A 53 -15.78 -1.05 5.18
N ALA A 54 -15.61 -1.17 3.85
CA ALA A 54 -14.70 -2.12 3.25
C ALA A 54 -13.32 -1.81 3.84
N GLY A 55 -12.88 -2.63 4.77
CA GLY A 55 -11.54 -2.50 5.34
C GLY A 55 -10.49 -2.86 4.28
N PRO A 56 -9.22 -2.58 4.52
CA PRO A 56 -8.12 -2.83 3.56
C PRO A 56 -8.03 -4.29 3.06
N SER A 57 -8.78 -5.19 3.66
CA SER A 57 -8.87 -6.60 3.26
C SER A 57 -9.90 -6.91 2.18
N SER A 58 -10.79 -5.96 1.82
CA SER A 58 -11.89 -6.21 0.87
C SER A 58 -11.43 -6.28 -0.59
N ASP A 59 -10.29 -5.70 -0.90
CA ASP A 59 -9.75 -5.60 -2.26
C ASP A 59 -8.71 -6.66 -2.56
N LEU A 60 -8.49 -7.60 -1.64
CA LEU A 60 -7.50 -8.66 -1.82
C LEU A 60 -7.92 -9.64 -2.91
N ILE A 61 -7.04 -9.86 -3.86
CA ILE A 61 -7.17 -10.83 -4.93
C ILE A 61 -5.93 -11.72 -5.01
N GLY A 62 -6.09 -12.95 -5.47
CA GLY A 62 -5.01 -13.93 -5.54
C GLY A 62 -5.16 -15.05 -4.52
N GLY A 63 -4.86 -16.28 -4.95
CA GLY A 63 -5.04 -17.48 -4.14
C GLY A 63 -4.19 -17.53 -2.86
N GLY A 64 -3.05 -16.85 -2.85
CA GLY A 64 -2.15 -16.80 -1.69
C GLY A 64 -2.50 -15.77 -0.63
N CYS A 65 -3.51 -14.90 -0.87
CA CYS A 65 -3.87 -13.86 0.11
C CYS A 65 -4.43 -14.46 1.41
N ALA A 66 -5.26 -15.50 1.31
CA ALA A 66 -5.85 -16.14 2.48
C ALA A 66 -4.78 -16.79 3.36
N ASP A 67 -3.83 -17.50 2.75
CA ASP A 67 -2.72 -18.12 3.46
C ASP A 67 -1.82 -17.07 4.10
N TYR A 68 -1.52 -16.00 3.36
CA TYR A 68 -0.74 -14.88 3.90
C TYR A 68 -1.41 -14.23 5.11
N ALA A 69 -2.71 -13.92 5.01
CA ALA A 69 -3.48 -13.32 6.11
C ALA A 69 -3.57 -14.25 7.33
N ALA A 70 -3.68 -15.57 7.12
CA ALA A 70 -3.69 -16.55 8.20
C ALA A 70 -2.34 -16.63 8.93
N LEU A 71 -1.24 -16.50 8.20
CA LEU A 71 0.11 -16.51 8.77
C LEU A 71 0.47 -15.18 9.46
N HIS A 72 -0.13 -14.07 9.01
CA HIS A 72 0.13 -12.72 9.51
C HIS A 72 -1.16 -12.01 9.91
N PRO A 73 -1.90 -12.52 10.93
CA PRO A 73 -3.19 -11.95 11.30
C PRO A 73 -3.08 -10.56 11.94
N ASN A 74 -1.94 -10.24 12.54
CA ASN A 74 -1.68 -8.98 13.23
C ASN A 74 -0.23 -8.51 13.05
N GLY A 75 0.02 -7.26 13.41
CA GLY A 75 1.36 -6.65 13.38
C GLY A 75 1.70 -5.98 12.04
N PRO A 76 2.93 -5.47 11.91
CA PRO A 76 3.34 -4.69 10.73
C PRO A 76 3.31 -5.49 9.40
N ALA A 77 3.49 -6.82 9.47
CA ALA A 77 3.41 -7.70 8.32
C ALA A 77 1.98 -8.04 7.90
N SER A 78 0.96 -7.76 8.74
CA SER A 78 -0.44 -8.01 8.39
C SER A 78 -0.90 -7.05 7.28
N VAL A 79 -1.94 -7.42 6.55
CA VAL A 79 -2.55 -6.55 5.53
C VAL A 79 -2.94 -5.19 6.12
N THR A 80 -3.54 -5.19 7.31
CA THR A 80 -3.93 -3.96 8.01
C THR A 80 -2.71 -3.15 8.49
N GLY A 81 -1.64 -3.81 8.93
CA GLY A 81 -0.39 -3.16 9.33
C GLY A 81 0.31 -2.50 8.14
N MET A 82 0.43 -3.21 7.02
CA MET A 82 1.01 -2.66 5.79
C MET A 82 0.26 -1.45 5.25
N ALA A 83 -1.06 -1.36 5.46
CA ALA A 83 -1.86 -0.23 5.02
C ALA A 83 -1.50 1.11 5.69
N GLN A 84 -0.82 1.07 6.82
CA GLN A 84 -0.42 2.28 7.57
C GLN A 84 0.96 2.79 7.19
N ASP A 85 1.78 1.95 6.57
CA ASP A 85 3.16 2.25 6.23
C ASP A 85 3.32 2.63 4.75
N PRO A 86 4.31 3.50 4.40
CA PRO A 86 4.72 3.67 3.01
C PRO A 86 5.22 2.35 2.42
N VAL A 87 5.11 2.20 1.09
CA VAL A 87 5.30 0.91 0.41
C VAL A 87 6.65 0.26 0.67
N ALA A 88 7.74 1.01 0.74
CA ALA A 88 9.06 0.45 1.01
C ALA A 88 9.17 -0.07 2.46
N THR A 89 8.53 0.60 3.42
CA THR A 89 8.44 0.15 4.82
C THR A 89 7.54 -1.08 4.93
N ALA A 90 6.35 -1.04 4.33
CA ALA A 90 5.44 -2.18 4.27
C ALA A 90 6.09 -3.42 3.65
N ALA A 91 6.83 -3.25 2.53
CA ALA A 91 7.60 -4.34 1.92
C ALA A 91 8.69 -4.87 2.85
N SER A 92 9.33 -4.02 3.65
CA SER A 92 10.37 -4.45 4.60
C SER A 92 9.82 -5.27 5.78
N ASN A 93 8.56 -5.03 6.13
CA ASN A 93 7.85 -5.79 7.16
C ASN A 93 7.31 -7.13 6.63
N ASN A 94 7.25 -7.30 5.31
CA ASN A 94 6.71 -8.51 4.68
C ASN A 94 7.81 -9.56 4.46
N PRO A 95 7.76 -10.72 5.13
CA PRO A 95 8.80 -11.74 5.02
C PRO A 95 8.91 -12.37 3.62
N LEU A 96 7.84 -12.35 2.82
CA LEU A 96 7.85 -12.86 1.44
C LEU A 96 8.61 -11.94 0.48
N LEU A 97 8.89 -10.68 0.87
CA LEU A 97 9.51 -9.66 0.04
C LEU A 97 10.93 -9.27 0.50
N SER A 98 11.57 -10.09 1.34
CA SER A 98 12.87 -9.78 1.92
C SER A 98 13.98 -9.59 0.86
N THR A 99 13.98 -10.38 -0.21
CA THR A 99 14.93 -10.25 -1.32
C THR A 99 14.68 -8.96 -2.11
N LEU A 100 13.42 -8.63 -2.40
CA LEU A 100 13.04 -7.36 -3.03
C LEU A 100 13.47 -6.16 -2.17
N THR A 101 13.19 -6.22 -0.88
CA THR A 101 13.59 -5.16 0.08
C THR A 101 15.10 -4.97 0.10
N ALA A 102 15.88 -6.05 0.07
CA ALA A 102 17.33 -5.98 0.00
C ALA A 102 17.80 -5.30 -1.30
N ALA A 103 17.12 -5.57 -2.42
CA ALA A 103 17.41 -4.94 -3.70
C ALA A 103 17.08 -3.44 -3.72
N LEU A 104 15.94 -3.04 -3.12
CA LEU A 104 15.49 -1.65 -3.07
C LEU A 104 16.30 -0.78 -2.11
N SER A 105 16.79 -1.34 -1.02
CA SER A 105 17.44 -0.61 0.09
C SER A 105 18.96 -0.52 -0.01
N GLY A 106 19.56 -0.93 -1.12
CA GLY A 106 21.02 -0.93 -1.28
C GLY A 106 21.76 -2.08 -0.59
N LYS A 107 21.03 -3.02 0.04
CA LYS A 107 21.66 -4.18 0.69
C LYS A 107 22.16 -5.20 -0.34
N LEU A 108 21.48 -5.33 -1.47
CA LEU A 108 21.92 -6.20 -2.56
C LEU A 108 23.01 -5.54 -3.40
N ASN A 109 22.83 -4.26 -3.76
CA ASN A 109 23.79 -3.45 -4.50
C ASN A 109 23.82 -2.03 -3.89
N PRO A 110 24.93 -1.60 -3.28
CA PRO A 110 25.00 -0.32 -2.56
C PRO A 110 24.78 0.92 -3.45
N ASN A 111 24.91 0.79 -4.77
CA ASN A 111 24.68 1.87 -5.71
C ASN A 111 23.20 2.05 -6.10
N VAL A 112 22.31 1.20 -5.57
CA VAL A 112 20.86 1.23 -5.86
C VAL A 112 20.09 1.41 -4.58
N ASN A 113 19.48 2.57 -4.40
CA ASN A 113 18.54 2.83 -3.32
C ASN A 113 17.31 3.57 -3.89
N LEU A 114 16.17 2.92 -3.86
CA LEU A 114 14.90 3.43 -4.37
C LEU A 114 13.87 3.67 -3.27
N VAL A 115 14.24 3.51 -2.00
CA VAL A 115 13.32 3.63 -0.85
C VAL A 115 12.64 4.99 -0.84
N ASP A 116 13.42 6.07 -0.93
CA ASP A 116 12.89 7.44 -0.91
C ASP A 116 12.02 7.72 -2.15
N THR A 117 12.42 7.23 -3.31
CA THR A 117 11.64 7.36 -4.55
C THR A 117 10.28 6.68 -4.41
N LEU A 118 10.25 5.46 -3.89
CA LEU A 118 9.01 4.69 -3.72
C LEU A 118 8.11 5.27 -2.63
N ASN A 119 8.66 5.93 -1.63
CA ASN A 119 7.88 6.54 -0.56
C ASN A 119 7.37 7.95 -0.91
N SER A 120 7.89 8.58 -1.98
CA SER A 120 7.58 9.98 -2.33
C SER A 120 6.39 10.18 -3.26
N GLY A 121 5.90 9.13 -3.92
CA GLY A 121 4.81 9.20 -4.90
C GLY A 121 3.71 8.18 -4.63
N GLN A 122 2.69 8.19 -5.48
CA GLN A 122 1.64 7.16 -5.50
C GLN A 122 1.96 6.16 -6.61
N TYR A 123 1.93 4.87 -6.26
CA TYR A 123 2.39 3.82 -7.17
C TYR A 123 1.54 2.56 -7.10
N THR A 124 1.60 1.80 -8.17
CA THR A 124 1.27 0.38 -8.19
C THR A 124 2.57 -0.39 -8.26
N VAL A 125 2.81 -1.28 -7.31
CA VAL A 125 4.05 -2.04 -7.22
C VAL A 125 3.78 -3.53 -7.44
N PHE A 126 4.34 -4.07 -8.52
CA PHE A 126 4.36 -5.50 -8.76
C PHE A 126 5.55 -6.11 -8.03
N ALA A 127 5.32 -6.64 -6.84
CA ALA A 127 6.36 -7.08 -5.91
C ALA A 127 6.68 -8.57 -6.09
N PRO A 128 7.83 -8.94 -6.71
CA PRO A 128 8.23 -10.33 -6.82
C PRO A 128 8.56 -10.88 -5.42
N THR A 129 7.99 -12.05 -5.12
CA THR A 129 8.26 -12.77 -3.88
C THR A 129 9.66 -13.37 -3.87
N ASN A 130 10.16 -13.81 -2.71
CA ASN A 130 11.44 -14.53 -2.64
C ASN A 130 11.47 -15.72 -3.60
N ALA A 131 10.37 -16.49 -3.67
CA ALA A 131 10.22 -17.60 -4.61
C ALA A 131 10.30 -17.18 -6.09
N ALA A 132 9.94 -15.94 -6.42
CA ALA A 132 10.11 -15.38 -7.75
C ALA A 132 11.59 -15.18 -8.11
N PHE A 133 12.39 -14.73 -7.16
CA PHE A 133 13.85 -14.59 -7.34
C PHE A 133 14.54 -15.94 -7.47
N ASP A 134 14.04 -16.98 -6.77
CA ASP A 134 14.58 -18.34 -6.87
C ASP A 134 14.37 -18.97 -8.27
N LYS A 135 13.42 -18.46 -9.07
CA LYS A 135 13.19 -18.88 -10.45
C LYS A 135 14.15 -18.21 -11.45
N LEU A 136 14.91 -17.21 -11.05
CA LEU A 136 15.86 -16.54 -11.94
C LEU A 136 16.98 -17.53 -12.35
N PRO A 137 17.52 -17.40 -13.58
CA PRO A 137 18.68 -18.19 -14.02
C PRO A 137 19.84 -18.04 -13.05
N ALA A 138 20.60 -19.12 -12.91
CA ALA A 138 21.81 -19.12 -12.10
C ALA A 138 22.78 -18.02 -12.57
N GLY A 139 23.29 -17.21 -11.65
CA GLY A 139 24.17 -16.08 -11.94
C GLY A 139 23.46 -14.75 -12.13
N THR A 140 22.17 -14.70 -12.48
CA THR A 140 21.44 -13.43 -12.63
C THR A 140 21.46 -12.62 -11.34
N ILE A 141 21.28 -13.25 -10.18
CA ILE A 141 21.34 -12.55 -8.89
C ILE A 141 22.73 -11.97 -8.64
N ASP A 142 23.80 -12.68 -9.04
CA ASP A 142 25.18 -12.19 -8.90
C ASP A 142 25.47 -11.02 -9.87
N GLU A 143 24.88 -11.04 -11.05
CA GLU A 143 24.91 -9.90 -11.96
C GLU A 143 24.20 -8.68 -11.35
N LEU A 144 23.05 -8.86 -10.74
CA LEU A 144 22.32 -7.78 -10.06
C LEU A 144 23.08 -7.17 -8.89
N LYS A 145 23.93 -7.94 -8.20
CA LYS A 145 24.80 -7.42 -7.14
C LYS A 145 25.88 -6.47 -7.66
N THR A 146 26.30 -6.64 -8.91
CA THR A 146 27.42 -5.90 -9.51
C THR A 146 26.96 -4.86 -10.56
N ASN A 147 25.87 -5.13 -11.25
CA ASN A 147 25.32 -4.27 -12.29
C ASN A 147 24.15 -3.42 -11.75
N SER A 148 24.46 -2.21 -11.31
CA SER A 148 23.47 -1.28 -10.74
C SER A 148 22.45 -0.79 -11.76
N GLU A 149 22.83 -0.61 -13.02
CA GLU A 149 21.92 -0.15 -14.07
C GLU A 149 20.88 -1.23 -14.38
N MET A 150 21.31 -2.48 -14.52
CA MET A 150 20.40 -3.61 -14.73
C MET A 150 19.43 -3.75 -13.56
N LEU A 151 19.94 -3.70 -12.31
CA LEU A 151 19.11 -3.80 -11.12
C LEU A 151 18.09 -2.66 -11.05
N LYS A 152 18.53 -1.42 -11.27
CA LYS A 152 17.65 -0.25 -11.28
C LYS A 152 16.59 -0.35 -12.36
N SER A 153 16.97 -0.78 -13.58
CA SER A 153 16.03 -0.98 -14.70
C SER A 153 14.95 -2.00 -14.36
N ILE A 154 15.34 -3.14 -13.78
CA ILE A 154 14.39 -4.18 -13.35
C ILE A 154 13.48 -3.64 -12.24
N LEU A 155 14.02 -3.03 -11.20
CA LEU A 155 13.23 -2.51 -10.08
C LEU A 155 12.24 -1.44 -10.51
N THR A 156 12.64 -0.52 -11.39
CA THR A 156 11.74 0.53 -11.92
C THR A 156 10.73 -0.02 -12.92
N TYR A 157 11.00 -1.14 -13.57
CA TYR A 157 10.02 -1.85 -14.41
C TYR A 157 8.89 -2.51 -13.61
N HIS A 158 9.11 -2.79 -12.34
CA HIS A 158 8.08 -3.32 -11.43
C HIS A 158 7.16 -2.25 -10.83
N VAL A 159 7.37 -0.98 -11.16
CA VAL A 159 6.65 0.14 -10.57
C VAL A 159 5.93 0.93 -11.64
N VAL A 160 4.63 1.11 -11.47
CA VAL A 160 3.75 1.92 -12.31
C VAL A 160 3.33 3.16 -11.53
N GLN A 161 3.23 4.31 -12.19
CA GLN A 161 2.66 5.52 -11.60
C GLN A 161 1.15 5.32 -11.39
N GLU A 162 0.62 5.98 -10.36
CA GLU A 162 -0.76 5.87 -9.90
C GLU A 162 -1.06 4.59 -9.10
N GLN A 163 -2.05 4.69 -8.24
CA GLN A 163 -2.55 3.55 -7.45
C GLN A 163 -3.71 2.89 -8.18
N GLU A 164 -3.44 1.72 -8.75
CA GLU A 164 -4.47 0.93 -9.42
C GLU A 164 -5.09 -0.07 -8.45
N SER A 165 -6.41 -0.04 -8.40
CA SER A 165 -7.19 -1.05 -7.67
C SER A 165 -7.29 -2.35 -8.46
N PRO A 166 -7.69 -3.48 -7.85
CA PRO A 166 -7.89 -4.72 -8.56
C PRO A 166 -8.92 -4.66 -9.71
N ASN A 167 -9.81 -3.66 -9.69
CA ASN A 167 -10.81 -3.46 -10.72
C ASN A 167 -10.31 -2.61 -11.90
N THR A 168 -9.22 -1.88 -11.72
CA THR A 168 -8.68 -0.94 -12.72
C THR A 168 -7.31 -1.34 -13.24
N VAL A 169 -6.61 -2.27 -12.56
CA VAL A 169 -5.24 -2.69 -12.90
C VAL A 169 -5.14 -3.50 -14.20
N ASP A 170 -6.27 -4.01 -14.73
CA ASP A 170 -6.27 -4.71 -16.02
C ASP A 170 -6.00 -3.74 -17.17
N GLY A 171 -5.03 -4.04 -18.01
CA GLY A 171 -4.64 -3.18 -19.11
C GLY A 171 -3.13 -3.10 -19.34
N THR A 172 -2.72 -2.05 -20.03
CA THR A 172 -1.31 -1.76 -20.29
C THR A 172 -0.91 -0.48 -19.55
N HIS A 173 0.11 -0.58 -18.72
CA HIS A 173 0.56 0.51 -17.86
C HIS A 173 2.01 0.85 -18.13
N LYS A 174 2.32 2.14 -18.12
CA LYS A 174 3.69 2.61 -18.28
C LYS A 174 4.43 2.53 -16.96
N THR A 175 5.56 1.86 -16.96
CA THR A 175 6.40 1.72 -15.77
C THR A 175 7.32 2.92 -15.56
N LEU A 176 7.91 3.04 -14.38
CA LEU A 176 8.93 4.06 -14.11
C LEU A 176 10.20 3.86 -14.95
N GLN A 177 10.45 2.65 -15.43
CA GLN A 177 11.55 2.35 -16.34
C GLN A 177 11.30 2.93 -17.74
N GLY A 178 10.04 3.13 -18.13
CA GLY A 178 9.61 3.71 -19.42
C GLY A 178 9.04 2.70 -20.40
N ALA A 179 9.24 1.40 -20.22
CA ALA A 179 8.58 0.37 -21.00
C ALA A 179 7.21 0.04 -20.40
N ASP A 180 6.33 -0.54 -21.21
CA ASP A 180 4.99 -0.90 -20.79
C ASP A 180 4.96 -2.29 -20.15
N VAL A 181 4.14 -2.45 -19.13
CA VAL A 181 3.77 -3.74 -18.52
C VAL A 181 2.31 -4.02 -18.84
N LYS A 182 2.01 -5.25 -19.21
CA LYS A 182 0.65 -5.70 -19.51
C LYS A 182 0.10 -6.49 -18.32
N VAL A 183 -1.04 -6.07 -17.82
CA VAL A 183 -1.80 -6.80 -16.82
C VAL A 183 -3.06 -7.35 -17.50
N ALA A 184 -3.34 -8.63 -17.32
CA ALA A 184 -4.46 -9.30 -17.94
C ALA A 184 -5.12 -10.30 -17.01
N GLY A 185 -6.44 -10.40 -17.05
CA GLY A 185 -7.23 -11.29 -16.22
C GLY A 185 -7.84 -10.59 -15.02
N GLN A 186 -8.56 -11.34 -14.19
CA GLN A 186 -9.26 -10.80 -13.04
C GLN A 186 -9.17 -11.75 -11.84
N GLY A 187 -9.26 -11.19 -10.65
CA GLY A 187 -9.24 -11.97 -9.41
C GLY A 187 -8.00 -12.86 -9.29
N ASN A 188 -8.20 -14.13 -9.01
CA ASN A 188 -7.11 -15.09 -8.85
C ASN A 188 -6.39 -15.46 -10.15
N GLY A 189 -6.96 -15.13 -11.29
CA GLY A 189 -6.39 -15.38 -12.63
C GLY A 189 -5.61 -14.21 -13.22
N LEU A 190 -5.44 -13.13 -12.47
CA LEU A 190 -4.68 -11.97 -12.92
C LEU A 190 -3.22 -12.32 -13.15
N LYS A 191 -2.69 -11.86 -14.27
CA LYS A 191 -1.29 -12.02 -14.66
C LYS A 191 -0.68 -10.68 -15.01
N VAL A 192 0.59 -10.53 -14.71
CA VAL A 192 1.40 -9.35 -15.04
C VAL A 192 2.49 -9.80 -16.01
N ASN A 193 2.34 -9.50 -17.29
CA ASN A 193 3.04 -10.17 -18.38
C ASN A 193 2.88 -11.71 -18.23
N ASP A 194 3.98 -12.44 -18.00
CA ASP A 194 3.99 -13.90 -17.79
C ASP A 194 3.94 -14.29 -16.31
N ALA A 195 4.03 -13.33 -15.38
CA ALA A 195 4.03 -13.58 -13.94
C ALA A 195 2.61 -13.81 -13.42
N GLY A 196 2.45 -14.85 -12.62
CA GLY A 196 1.21 -15.14 -11.91
C GLY A 196 1.06 -14.29 -10.64
N LEU A 197 -0.19 -13.93 -10.33
CA LEU A 197 -0.51 -13.24 -9.07
C LEU A 197 -0.49 -14.21 -7.90
N VAL A 198 0.27 -13.88 -6.86
CA VAL A 198 0.23 -14.57 -5.55
C VAL A 198 -0.83 -13.94 -4.67
N CYS A 199 -0.69 -12.65 -4.39
CA CYS A 199 -1.68 -11.86 -3.65
C CYS A 199 -1.56 -10.40 -4.06
N GLY A 200 -2.66 -9.78 -4.42
CA GLY A 200 -2.73 -8.38 -4.85
C GLY A 200 -3.84 -7.60 -4.20
N GLY A 201 -3.88 -6.30 -4.51
CA GLY A 201 -4.81 -5.38 -3.87
C GLY A 201 -4.41 -5.04 -2.43
N VAL A 202 -3.17 -5.30 -2.05
CA VAL A 202 -2.66 -4.92 -0.72
C VAL A 202 -2.36 -3.42 -0.73
N HIS A 203 -3.18 -2.66 -0.01
CA HIS A 203 -2.99 -1.23 0.13
C HIS A 203 -1.88 -0.90 1.13
N THR A 204 -1.10 0.12 0.80
CA THR A 204 -0.15 0.78 1.69
C THR A 204 -0.48 2.27 1.74
N ALA A 205 0.21 3.05 2.57
CA ALA A 205 -0.07 4.48 2.71
C ALA A 205 0.02 5.25 1.36
N ASN A 206 0.83 4.77 0.42
CA ASN A 206 1.08 5.44 -0.84
C ASN A 206 1.14 4.53 -2.07
N ALA A 207 0.80 3.25 -1.94
CA ALA A 207 0.81 2.34 -3.09
C ALA A 207 -0.20 1.20 -2.95
N THR A 208 -0.56 0.59 -4.09
CA THR A 208 -1.20 -0.72 -4.14
C THR A 208 -0.17 -1.77 -4.55
N VAL A 209 -0.06 -2.84 -3.78
CA VAL A 209 0.94 -3.89 -3.97
C VAL A 209 0.31 -5.16 -4.52
N TYR A 210 0.91 -5.70 -5.56
CA TYR A 210 0.58 -6.97 -6.20
C TYR A 210 1.79 -7.89 -6.11
N MET A 211 1.74 -8.87 -5.21
CA MET A 211 2.80 -9.88 -5.07
C MET A 211 2.71 -10.87 -6.22
N ILE A 212 3.82 -11.05 -6.94
CA ILE A 212 3.93 -11.91 -8.13
C ILE A 212 4.95 -13.04 -7.92
N ASP A 213 4.74 -14.12 -8.65
CA ASP A 213 5.53 -15.37 -8.54
C ASP A 213 6.75 -15.41 -9.47
N THR A 214 6.96 -14.39 -10.28
CA THR A 214 8.05 -14.32 -11.26
C THR A 214 8.55 -12.87 -11.36
N VAL A 215 9.86 -12.67 -11.46
CA VAL A 215 10.48 -11.36 -11.66
C VAL A 215 10.22 -10.88 -13.08
N LEU A 216 9.72 -9.65 -13.23
CA LEU A 216 9.49 -9.04 -14.54
C LEU A 216 10.83 -8.56 -15.13
N MET A 217 11.13 -9.03 -16.31
CA MET A 217 12.30 -8.56 -17.04
C MET A 217 11.88 -7.49 -18.05
N PRO A 218 12.49 -6.30 -18.03
CA PRO A 218 12.20 -5.28 -19.04
C PRO A 218 12.60 -5.80 -20.41
N PRO A 219 11.89 -5.42 -21.49
CA PRO A 219 12.31 -5.75 -22.84
C PRO A 219 13.70 -5.17 -23.11
N SER A 220 14.53 -5.94 -23.80
CA SER A 220 15.86 -5.48 -24.22
C SER A 220 15.72 -4.23 -25.09
N GLN A 221 16.37 -3.16 -24.67
CA GLN A 221 16.46 -1.92 -25.46
C GLN A 221 17.55 -2.06 -26.52
#